data_a47ebfa8a5dc78f965ff8cba755f0cfb
#
_entry.id   a47ebfa8a5dc78f965ff8cba755f0cfb
#
_cell.length_a   1.000
_cell.length_b   1.000
_cell.length_c   1.000
_cell.angle_alpha   90.00
_cell.angle_beta   90.00
_cell.angle_gamma   90.00
#
_symmetry.space_group_name_H-M   'P 1'
#
loop_
_entity.id
_entity.type
_entity.pdbx_description
1 polymer ?
#
loop_
_entity_poly.entity_id
_entity_poly.type
_entity_poly.pdbx_seq_one_letter_code
_entity_poly.pdbx_strand_id
1 'polypeptide(L)'
;VRCMKKLLDENPGTPCTLRGIDFAAKDVFDAARSGDALAAREVDEMTDTLGMALASIAATTDPEMFMIGGGVARAGEVLFDPLREHYKTYAFKSCRETPIVAATLGNDAGIYGSVRLIVGE
;
A
#
# COMPACT_ATOMS: atom_id res chain seq x y z
N VAL A 1 2.72 -8.17 -7.08
CA VAL A 1 3.09 -9.51 -7.62
C VAL A 1 3.72 -9.40 -9.00
N ARG A 2 3.05 -8.78 -9.98
CA ARG A 2 3.60 -8.67 -11.35
C ARG A 2 4.90 -7.85 -11.38
N CYS A 3 4.95 -6.71 -10.71
CA CYS A 3 6.14 -5.87 -10.65
C CYS A 3 7.28 -6.61 -9.92
N MET A 4 6.99 -7.27 -8.80
CA MET A 4 7.98 -8.10 -8.09
C MET A 4 8.55 -9.22 -8.97
N LYS A 5 7.73 -9.92 -9.77
CA LYS A 5 8.21 -10.92 -10.73
C LYS A 5 9.18 -10.29 -11.75
N LYS A 6 8.82 -9.14 -12.31
CA LYS A 6 9.70 -8.38 -13.21
C LYS A 6 11.01 -7.97 -12.54
N LEU A 7 10.95 -7.48 -11.31
CA LEU A 7 12.13 -7.08 -10.54
C LEU A 7 13.08 -8.27 -10.28
N LEU A 8 12.54 -9.46 -10.02
CA LEU A 8 13.31 -10.70 -9.90
C LEU A 8 14.02 -11.10 -11.20
N ASP A 9 13.34 -10.95 -12.34
CA ASP A 9 13.90 -11.26 -13.65
C ASP A 9 15.02 -10.28 -14.05
N GLU A 10 14.87 -9.01 -13.70
CA GLU A 10 15.87 -7.96 -13.95
C GLU A 10 17.11 -8.05 -13.03
N ASN A 11 16.99 -8.76 -11.90
CA ASN A 11 18.06 -8.89 -10.90
C ASN A 11 18.40 -10.38 -10.60
N PRO A 12 18.84 -11.18 -11.59
CA PRO A 12 19.02 -12.62 -11.42
C PRO A 12 20.09 -12.99 -10.38
N GLY A 13 21.06 -12.14 -10.15
CA GLY A 13 22.16 -12.37 -9.21
C GLY A 13 21.89 -11.92 -7.76
N THR A 14 20.77 -11.23 -7.51
CA THR A 14 20.46 -10.74 -6.16
C THR A 14 19.67 -11.80 -5.39
N PRO A 15 20.11 -12.19 -4.19
CA PRO A 15 19.36 -13.11 -3.33
C PRO A 15 17.98 -12.53 -3.00
N CYS A 16 16.95 -13.37 -3.08
CA CYS A 16 15.59 -13.01 -2.68
C CYS A 16 14.82 -14.25 -2.27
N THR A 17 14.12 -14.18 -1.16
CA THR A 17 13.34 -15.28 -0.57
C THR A 17 12.17 -15.72 -1.44
N LEU A 18 11.70 -14.85 -2.34
CA LEU A 18 10.57 -15.10 -3.24
C LEU A 18 10.99 -15.73 -4.58
N ARG A 19 12.29 -15.99 -4.78
CA ARG A 19 12.80 -16.52 -6.03
C ARG A 19 12.45 -18.02 -6.17
N GLY A 20 11.83 -18.37 -7.30
CA GLY A 20 11.52 -19.78 -7.63
C GLY A 20 10.30 -20.36 -6.93
N ILE A 21 9.55 -19.52 -6.18
CA ILE A 21 8.29 -19.95 -5.56
C ILE A 21 7.11 -19.14 -6.14
N ASP A 22 5.91 -19.66 -6.00
CA ASP A 22 4.71 -18.87 -6.27
C ASP A 22 4.33 -18.08 -5.01
N PHE A 23 4.04 -16.79 -5.17
CA PHE A 23 3.81 -15.86 -4.07
C PHE A 23 2.66 -14.90 -4.35
N ALA A 24 1.98 -14.49 -3.29
CA ALA A 24 0.95 -13.46 -3.30
C ALA A 24 1.51 -12.09 -2.84
N ALA A 25 0.69 -11.06 -2.90
CA ALA A 25 1.09 -9.73 -2.43
C ALA A 25 1.51 -9.71 -0.96
N LYS A 26 0.84 -10.51 -0.11
CA LYS A 26 1.20 -10.65 1.31
C LYS A 26 2.65 -11.09 1.48
N ASP A 27 3.09 -12.08 0.70
CA ASP A 27 4.43 -12.65 0.83
C ASP A 27 5.52 -11.62 0.49
N VAL A 28 5.24 -10.66 -0.41
CA VAL A 28 6.16 -9.55 -0.72
C VAL A 28 6.34 -8.64 0.50
N PHE A 29 5.26 -8.29 1.20
CA PHE A 29 5.34 -7.49 2.43
C PHE A 29 6.02 -8.24 3.57
N ASP A 30 5.76 -9.54 3.70
CA ASP A 30 6.38 -10.36 4.73
C ASP A 30 7.89 -10.53 4.47
N ALA A 31 8.31 -10.70 3.20
CA ALA A 31 9.71 -10.71 2.79
C ALA A 31 10.40 -9.36 3.06
N ALA A 32 9.75 -8.24 2.72
CA ALA A 32 10.26 -6.89 3.00
C ALA A 32 10.45 -6.68 4.52
N ARG A 33 9.48 -7.09 5.33
CA ARG A 33 9.55 -7.04 6.80
C ARG A 33 10.70 -7.87 7.35
N SER A 34 11.04 -8.98 6.69
CA SER A 34 12.15 -9.87 7.06
C SER A 34 13.52 -9.37 6.57
N GLY A 35 13.58 -8.22 5.89
CA GLY A 35 14.83 -7.62 5.43
C GLY A 35 15.27 -8.03 4.02
N ASP A 36 14.39 -8.65 3.21
CA ASP A 36 14.69 -8.95 1.81
C ASP A 36 14.79 -7.65 1.00
N ALA A 37 15.98 -7.39 0.45
CA ALA A 37 16.28 -6.12 -0.20
C ALA A 37 15.45 -5.87 -1.49
N LEU A 38 15.17 -6.93 -2.27
CA LEU A 38 14.35 -6.76 -3.48
C LEU A 38 12.89 -6.56 -3.13
N ALA A 39 12.39 -7.26 -2.12
CA ALA A 39 11.03 -7.08 -1.64
C ALA A 39 10.83 -5.68 -1.03
N ALA A 40 11.81 -5.19 -0.25
CA ALA A 40 11.79 -3.84 0.30
C ALA A 40 11.77 -2.77 -0.80
N ARG A 41 12.59 -2.95 -1.85
CA ARG A 41 12.60 -2.06 -3.02
C ARG A 41 11.26 -2.05 -3.74
N GLU A 42 10.63 -3.21 -3.95
CA GLU A 42 9.31 -3.29 -4.58
C GLU A 42 8.24 -2.56 -3.76
N VAL A 43 8.28 -2.68 -2.43
CA VAL A 43 7.36 -1.96 -1.53
C VAL A 43 7.60 -0.46 -1.62
N ASP A 44 8.85 -0.02 -1.67
CA ASP A 44 9.22 1.40 -1.79
C ASP A 44 8.72 1.99 -3.12
N GLU A 45 9.00 1.34 -4.26
CA GLU A 45 8.54 1.78 -5.59
C GLU A 45 7.00 1.82 -5.69
N MET A 46 6.32 0.85 -5.08
CA MET A 46 4.86 0.82 -5.03
C MET A 46 4.28 1.95 -4.17
N THR A 47 4.86 2.19 -3.00
CA THR A 47 4.40 3.25 -2.09
C THR A 47 4.73 4.64 -2.61
N ASP A 48 5.82 4.80 -3.36
CA ASP A 48 6.13 6.04 -4.09
C ASP A 48 5.04 6.38 -5.12
N THR A 49 4.71 5.40 -5.97
CA THR A 49 3.64 5.56 -6.97
C THR A 49 2.28 5.87 -6.32
N LEU A 50 1.95 5.17 -5.23
CA LEU A 50 0.70 5.40 -4.50
C LEU A 50 0.69 6.75 -3.80
N GLY A 51 1.80 7.17 -3.20
CA GLY A 51 1.96 8.47 -2.56
C GLY A 51 1.74 9.62 -3.53
N MET A 52 2.33 9.53 -4.73
CA MET A 52 2.11 10.48 -5.81
C MET A 52 0.64 10.55 -6.25
N ALA A 53 -0.02 9.41 -6.38
CA ALA A 53 -1.43 9.34 -6.74
C ALA A 53 -2.34 9.97 -5.67
N LEU A 54 -2.10 9.66 -4.40
CA LEU A 54 -2.85 10.26 -3.28
C LEU A 54 -2.63 11.76 -3.19
N ALA A 55 -1.40 12.26 -3.42
CA ALA A 55 -1.12 13.68 -3.45
C ALA A 55 -1.87 14.41 -4.57
N SER A 56 -2.01 13.77 -5.74
CA SER A 56 -2.81 14.29 -6.86
C SER A 56 -4.29 14.36 -6.52
N ILE A 57 -4.83 13.36 -5.84
CA ILE A 57 -6.20 13.35 -5.34
C ILE A 57 -6.38 14.43 -4.28
N ALA A 58 -5.48 14.55 -3.31
CA ALA A 58 -5.54 15.57 -2.28
C ALA A 58 -5.59 16.99 -2.85
N ALA A 59 -4.77 17.26 -3.87
CA ALA A 59 -4.75 18.55 -4.55
C ALA A 59 -6.09 18.94 -5.20
N THR A 60 -6.90 17.95 -5.54
CA THR A 60 -8.18 18.15 -6.25
C THR A 60 -9.37 18.16 -5.29
N THR A 61 -9.35 17.34 -4.25
CA THR A 61 -10.52 17.07 -3.38
C THR A 61 -10.37 17.58 -1.96
N ASP A 62 -9.14 17.93 -1.54
CA ASP A 62 -8.79 18.37 -0.17
C ASP A 62 -9.44 17.49 0.91
N PRO A 63 -9.15 16.17 0.93
CA PRO A 63 -9.82 15.23 1.82
C PRO A 63 -9.34 15.39 3.27
N GLU A 64 -10.21 15.15 4.23
CA GLU A 64 -9.87 15.15 5.65
C GLU A 64 -8.97 13.96 6.03
N MET A 65 -9.09 12.83 5.33
CA MET A 65 -8.23 11.65 5.48
C MET A 65 -8.32 10.73 4.28
N PHE A 66 -7.30 9.87 4.14
CA PHE A 66 -7.31 8.70 3.25
C PHE A 66 -7.46 7.42 4.06
N MET A 67 -8.43 6.59 3.69
CA MET A 67 -8.57 5.25 4.26
C MET A 67 -8.17 4.20 3.24
N ILE A 68 -7.16 3.40 3.55
CA ILE A 68 -6.70 2.30 2.72
C ILE A 68 -7.33 1.00 3.23
N GLY A 69 -8.13 0.37 2.38
CA GLY A 69 -8.82 -0.89 2.71
C GLY A 69 -8.27 -2.09 1.94
N GLY A 70 -8.94 -3.22 2.12
CA GLY A 70 -8.61 -4.47 1.45
C GLY A 70 -7.41 -5.21 2.04
N GLY A 71 -6.97 -6.26 1.33
CA GLY A 71 -5.91 -7.17 1.81
C GLY A 71 -4.55 -6.50 2.00
N VAL A 72 -4.24 -5.49 1.20
CA VAL A 72 -2.96 -4.77 1.24
C VAL A 72 -2.79 -3.96 2.52
N ALA A 73 -3.87 -3.41 3.07
CA ALA A 73 -3.83 -2.67 4.33
C ALA A 73 -3.37 -3.51 5.53
N ARG A 74 -3.48 -4.84 5.44
CA ARG A 74 -2.98 -5.78 6.47
C ARG A 74 -1.46 -5.84 6.57
N ALA A 75 -0.74 -5.26 5.62
CA ALA A 75 0.71 -5.14 5.68
C ALA A 75 1.18 -4.26 6.85
N GLY A 76 0.31 -3.39 7.38
CA GLY A 76 0.63 -2.52 8.51
C GLY A 76 1.70 -1.50 8.16
N GLU A 77 2.56 -1.17 9.10
CA GLU A 77 3.53 -0.08 8.96
C GLU A 77 4.57 -0.31 7.84
N VAL A 78 4.80 -1.56 7.42
CA VAL A 78 5.64 -1.85 6.23
C VAL A 78 5.08 -1.18 4.96
N LEU A 79 3.76 -1.00 4.89
CA LEU A 79 3.09 -0.24 3.83
C LEU A 79 2.95 1.24 4.21
N PHE A 80 2.45 1.52 5.42
CA PHE A 80 1.98 2.86 5.77
C PHE A 80 3.12 3.85 6.02
N ASP A 81 4.25 3.43 6.59
CA ASP A 81 5.37 4.33 6.86
C ASP A 81 5.99 4.87 5.57
N PRO A 82 6.45 4.05 4.61
CA PRO A 82 6.99 4.58 3.36
C PRO A 82 5.91 5.32 2.55
N LEU A 83 4.65 4.88 2.59
CA LEU A 83 3.57 5.58 1.90
C LEU A 83 3.36 7.01 2.40
N ARG A 84 3.39 7.22 3.72
CA ARG A 84 3.26 8.55 4.33
C ARG A 84 4.44 9.45 3.96
N GLU A 85 5.66 8.92 3.95
CA GLU A 85 6.85 9.67 3.57
C GLU A 85 6.81 10.08 2.09
N HIS A 86 6.49 9.17 1.19
CA HIS A 86 6.34 9.48 -0.24
C HIS A 86 5.20 10.48 -0.49
N TYR A 87 4.04 10.28 0.17
CA TYR A 87 2.92 11.22 0.06
C TYR A 87 3.34 12.65 0.45
N LYS A 88 4.04 12.83 1.57
CA LYS A 88 4.52 14.15 2.02
C LYS A 88 5.47 14.81 1.02
N THR A 89 6.22 14.01 0.26
CA THR A 89 7.14 14.52 -0.76
C THR A 89 6.40 15.15 -1.94
N TYR A 90 5.25 14.59 -2.31
CA TYR A 90 4.45 15.03 -3.46
C TYR A 90 3.32 16.01 -3.09
N ALA A 91 2.83 15.94 -1.86
CA ALA A 91 1.67 16.73 -1.42
C ALA A 91 1.96 18.22 -1.28
N PHE A 92 1.02 19.05 -1.69
CA PHE A 92 1.07 20.48 -1.40
C PHE A 92 1.09 20.74 0.11
N LYS A 93 1.68 21.88 0.51
CA LYS A 93 1.84 22.24 1.92
C LYS A 93 0.53 22.21 2.70
N SER A 94 -0.59 22.60 2.08
CA SER A 94 -1.93 22.62 2.70
C SER A 94 -2.47 21.25 3.05
N CYS A 95 -2.18 20.21 2.24
CA CYS A 95 -2.70 18.85 2.43
C CYS A 95 -1.61 17.84 2.82
N ARG A 96 -0.39 18.30 3.12
CA ARG A 96 0.75 17.41 3.46
C ARG A 96 0.52 16.57 4.71
N GLU A 97 -0.25 17.07 5.65
CA GLU A 97 -0.54 16.41 6.92
C GLU A 97 -1.86 15.62 6.90
N THR A 98 -2.50 15.47 5.74
CA THR A 98 -3.70 14.65 5.60
C THR A 98 -3.42 13.20 6.06
N PRO A 99 -4.16 12.68 7.05
CA PRO A 99 -3.92 11.35 7.59
C PRO A 99 -4.14 10.26 6.56
N ILE A 100 -3.24 9.26 6.54
CA ILE A 100 -3.39 8.01 5.77
C ILE A 100 -3.48 6.87 6.77
N VAL A 101 -4.64 6.22 6.84
CA VAL A 101 -4.96 5.21 7.85
C VAL A 101 -5.49 3.91 7.23
N ALA A 102 -5.36 2.81 7.97
CA ALA A 102 -5.98 1.55 7.59
C ALA A 102 -7.49 1.58 7.89
N ALA A 103 -8.30 1.03 6.96
CA ALA A 103 -9.73 0.84 7.20
C ALA A 103 -9.94 -0.24 8.27
N THR A 104 -10.79 0.05 9.26
CA THR A 104 -11.02 -0.84 10.43
C THR A 104 -11.83 -2.08 10.06
N LEU A 105 -12.75 -2.00 9.09
CA LEU A 105 -13.61 -3.11 8.69
C LEU A 105 -12.90 -4.13 7.77
N GLY A 106 -11.69 -3.83 7.28
CA GLY A 106 -10.93 -4.73 6.43
C GLY A 106 -11.72 -5.18 5.19
N ASN A 107 -11.71 -6.50 4.90
CA ASN A 107 -12.44 -7.08 3.77
C ASN A 107 -13.96 -7.18 4.01
N ASP A 108 -14.42 -7.04 5.24
CA ASP A 108 -15.85 -7.18 5.59
C ASP A 108 -16.64 -5.89 5.35
N ALA A 109 -15.96 -4.80 4.99
CA ALA A 109 -16.58 -3.50 4.70
C ALA A 109 -17.72 -3.58 3.68
N GLY A 110 -17.57 -4.41 2.65
CA GLY A 110 -18.62 -4.65 1.63
C GLY A 110 -19.86 -5.31 2.22
N ILE A 111 -19.70 -6.27 3.13
CA ILE A 111 -20.79 -6.96 3.81
C ILE A 111 -21.55 -5.97 4.71
N TYR A 112 -20.84 -5.21 5.55
CA TYR A 112 -21.44 -4.19 6.41
C TYR A 112 -22.18 -3.12 5.61
N GLY A 113 -21.57 -2.66 4.49
CA GLY A 113 -22.20 -1.68 3.60
C GLY A 113 -23.48 -2.21 2.97
N SER A 114 -23.49 -3.46 2.49
CA SER A 114 -24.66 -4.10 1.90
C SER A 114 -25.81 -4.26 2.91
N VAL A 115 -25.47 -4.70 4.14
CA VAL A 115 -26.45 -4.84 5.23
C VAL A 115 -27.05 -3.48 5.58
N ARG A 116 -26.24 -2.43 5.66
CA ARG A 116 -26.73 -1.08 5.98
C ARG A 116 -27.68 -0.51 4.92
N LEU A 117 -27.46 -0.82 3.65
CA LEU A 117 -28.37 -0.42 2.57
C LEU A 117 -29.77 -1.06 2.69
N ILE A 118 -29.85 -2.26 3.27
CA ILE A 118 -31.11 -3.01 3.45
C ILE A 118 -31.84 -2.61 4.72
N VAL A 119 -31.07 -2.45 5.82
CA VAL A 119 -31.65 -2.22 7.15
C VAL A 119 -31.99 -0.74 7.39
N GLY A 120 -31.45 0.17 6.59
CA GLY A 120 -31.57 1.60 6.84
C GLY A 120 -30.73 2.05 8.05
N GLU A 121 -30.99 3.25 8.54
CA GLU A 121 -30.28 3.77 9.72
C GLU A 121 -30.38 2.90 10.96
#